data_428cb30d3d03b15baf02cffc72818ed5
#
_entry.id   428cb30d3d03b15baf02cffc72818ed5
#
_cell.length_a   1.000
_cell.length_b   1.000
_cell.length_c   1.000
_cell.angle_alpha   90.00
_cell.angle_beta   90.00
_cell.angle_gamma   90.00
#
_symmetry.space_group_name_H-M   'P 1'
#
loop_
_entity.id
_entity.type
_entity.pdbx_description
1 polymer ?
#
loop_
_entity_poly.entity_id
_entity_poly.type
_entity_poly.pdbx_seq_one_letter_code
_entity_poly.pdbx_strand_id
1 'polypeptide(L)'
;ADGSDSSTIAREEIFGPVISAMPFDTVDEVIRRGNATEYGLGAGVWTRDIGNAQRVSRGLRTGSVWVNCYQVMDAAVPFGGYKMSGYGRESGTEHMDEYLQTKAVWLKNPPIRL
;
A
#
# COMPACT_ATOMS: atom_id res chain seq x y z
N ALA A 1 28.40 -0.03 -1.84
CA ALA A 1 28.49 -0.35 -0.41
C ALA A 1 27.47 -1.42 -0.11
N ASP A 2 27.86 -2.49 0.53
CA ASP A 2 26.94 -3.55 0.95
C ASP A 2 25.98 -2.95 1.95
N GLY A 3 24.75 -2.71 1.51
CA GLY A 3 23.68 -2.13 2.34
C GLY A 3 23.21 -3.19 3.36
N SER A 4 23.24 -2.84 4.62
CA SER A 4 22.58 -3.58 5.68
C SER A 4 21.18 -3.03 5.91
N ASP A 5 20.20 -3.88 6.24
CA ASP A 5 18.84 -3.45 6.64
C ASP A 5 18.87 -2.48 7.84
N SER A 6 19.94 -2.47 8.62
CA SER A 6 20.14 -1.56 9.74
C SER A 6 20.78 -0.22 9.38
N SER A 7 21.25 -0.05 8.14
CA SER A 7 21.87 1.21 7.72
C SER A 7 20.83 2.33 7.60
N THR A 8 21.22 3.54 7.92
CA THR A 8 20.37 4.73 7.83
C THR A 8 19.73 4.88 6.46
N ILE A 9 20.52 4.69 5.38
CA ILE A 9 20.03 4.79 3.99
C ILE A 9 19.02 3.72 3.59
N ALA A 10 18.91 2.61 4.34
CA ALA A 10 17.91 1.57 4.12
C ALA A 10 16.62 1.80 4.93
N ARG A 11 16.68 2.66 5.95
CA ARG A 11 15.58 2.91 6.89
C ARG A 11 14.93 4.26 6.76
N GLU A 12 15.69 5.27 6.35
CA GLU A 12 15.22 6.64 6.23
C GLU A 12 15.03 7.02 4.76
N GLU A 13 14.01 7.82 4.49
CA GLU A 13 13.76 8.39 3.18
C GLU A 13 14.71 9.56 2.95
N ILE A 14 15.67 9.41 2.00
CA ILE A 14 16.67 10.45 1.72
C ILE A 14 16.11 11.57 0.85
N PHE A 15 15.06 11.28 0.09
CA PHE A 15 14.40 12.20 -0.84
C PHE A 15 15.36 12.81 -1.87
N GLY A 16 16.23 11.97 -2.47
CA GLY A 16 17.27 12.35 -3.45
C GLY A 16 17.63 11.19 -4.38
N PRO A 17 18.59 11.35 -5.28
CA PRO A 17 18.98 10.35 -6.27
C PRO A 17 19.80 9.21 -5.63
N VAL A 18 19.25 8.55 -4.62
CA VAL A 18 19.88 7.46 -3.86
C VAL A 18 19.05 6.22 -3.93
N ILE A 19 19.67 5.09 -4.27
CA ILE A 19 19.07 3.77 -4.27
C ILE A 19 19.87 2.87 -3.34
N SER A 20 19.19 2.20 -2.42
CA SER A 20 19.74 1.12 -1.61
C SER A 20 19.44 -0.21 -2.27
N ALA A 21 20.45 -0.92 -2.73
CA ALA A 21 20.31 -2.23 -3.37
C ALA A 21 20.85 -3.31 -2.42
N MET A 22 20.05 -4.34 -2.21
CA MET A 22 20.38 -5.43 -1.31
C MET A 22 19.94 -6.76 -1.94
N PRO A 23 20.79 -7.81 -1.93
CA PRO A 23 20.39 -9.12 -2.39
C PRO A 23 19.40 -9.78 -1.41
N PHE A 24 18.66 -10.77 -1.90
CA PHE A 24 17.82 -11.66 -1.11
C PHE A 24 17.87 -13.07 -1.68
N ASP A 25 17.63 -14.08 -0.86
CA ASP A 25 17.69 -15.48 -1.27
C ASP A 25 16.31 -16.09 -1.49
N THR A 26 15.30 -15.63 -0.78
CA THR A 26 13.95 -16.22 -0.84
C THR A 26 12.85 -15.18 -0.95
N VAL A 27 11.70 -15.61 -1.48
CA VAL A 27 10.49 -14.75 -1.57
C VAL A 27 10.00 -14.35 -0.18
N ASP A 28 10.08 -15.22 0.81
CA ASP A 28 9.68 -14.90 2.18
C ASP A 28 10.58 -13.85 2.80
N GLU A 29 11.86 -13.92 2.52
CA GLU A 29 12.81 -12.90 2.95
C GLU A 29 12.48 -11.55 2.36
N VAL A 30 12.24 -11.44 1.05
CA VAL A 30 11.93 -10.16 0.42
C VAL A 30 10.62 -9.55 0.94
N ILE A 31 9.61 -10.38 1.20
CA ILE A 31 8.35 -9.93 1.80
C ILE A 31 8.59 -9.41 3.23
N ARG A 32 9.31 -10.15 4.05
CA ARG A 32 9.64 -9.77 5.42
C ARG A 32 10.42 -8.45 5.45
N ARG A 33 11.46 -8.31 4.63
CA ARG A 33 12.31 -7.12 4.55
C ARG A 33 11.54 -5.92 3.97
N GLY A 34 10.77 -6.12 2.89
CA GLY A 34 9.92 -5.08 2.32
C GLY A 34 8.86 -4.55 3.30
N ASN A 35 8.43 -5.38 4.26
CA ASN A 35 7.50 -4.98 5.30
C ASN A 35 8.17 -4.37 6.54
N ALA A 36 9.49 -4.45 6.68
CA ALA A 36 10.21 -3.96 7.85
C ALA A 36 10.35 -2.43 7.91
N THR A 37 10.03 -1.71 6.83
CA THR A 37 9.98 -0.24 6.81
C THR A 37 8.73 0.29 7.52
N GLU A 38 8.81 1.50 8.06
CA GLU A 38 7.64 2.22 8.59
C GLU A 38 6.72 2.78 7.49
N TYR A 39 7.14 2.78 6.25
CA TYR A 39 6.36 3.23 5.10
C TYR A 39 5.64 2.08 4.38
N GLY A 40 4.69 2.43 3.53
CA GLY A 40 3.93 1.47 2.74
C GLY A 40 3.10 2.14 1.65
N LEU A 41 3.71 2.99 0.81
CA LEU A 41 2.99 3.65 -0.27
C LEU A 41 2.88 2.76 -1.50
N GLY A 42 4.01 2.32 -2.04
CA GLY A 42 4.06 1.56 -3.27
C GLY A 42 5.23 0.58 -3.34
N ALA A 43 5.05 -0.46 -4.14
CA ALA A 43 6.10 -1.43 -4.45
C ALA A 43 6.02 -1.90 -5.90
N GLY A 44 7.18 -2.21 -6.48
CA GLY A 44 7.28 -2.82 -7.81
C GLY A 44 7.87 -4.22 -7.71
N VAL A 45 7.32 -5.16 -8.48
CA VAL A 45 7.75 -6.56 -8.53
C VAL A 45 8.00 -6.96 -9.97
N TRP A 46 9.18 -7.44 -10.28
CA TRP A 46 9.53 -7.97 -11.60
C TRP A 46 9.79 -9.46 -11.52
N THR A 47 8.94 -10.24 -12.16
CA THR A 47 9.07 -11.69 -12.19
C THR A 47 8.37 -12.30 -13.40
N ARG A 48 8.84 -13.47 -13.85
CA ARG A 48 8.14 -14.30 -14.86
C ARG A 48 7.24 -15.36 -14.23
N ASP A 49 7.36 -15.55 -12.91
CA ASP A 49 6.59 -16.53 -12.16
C ASP A 49 5.35 -15.87 -11.56
N ILE A 50 4.17 -16.27 -12.05
CA ILE A 50 2.88 -15.74 -11.58
C ILE A 50 2.60 -16.07 -10.11
N GLY A 51 3.09 -17.22 -9.62
CA GLY A 51 2.98 -17.60 -8.21
C GLY A 51 3.75 -16.65 -7.31
N ASN A 52 4.99 -16.32 -7.67
CA ASN A 52 5.78 -15.33 -6.98
C ASN A 52 5.18 -13.93 -7.07
N ALA A 53 4.66 -13.53 -8.23
CA ALA A 53 3.95 -12.26 -8.39
C ALA A 53 2.79 -12.13 -7.40
N GLN A 54 1.92 -13.14 -7.33
CA GLN A 54 0.78 -13.17 -6.43
C GLN A 54 1.21 -13.23 -4.96
N ARG A 55 2.22 -14.03 -4.64
CA ARG A 55 2.71 -14.19 -3.27
C ARG A 55 3.29 -12.88 -2.73
N VAL A 56 4.14 -12.22 -3.51
CA VAL A 56 4.75 -10.95 -3.11
C VAL A 56 3.71 -9.85 -3.02
N SER A 57 2.84 -9.70 -4.04
CA SER A 57 1.82 -8.64 -4.03
C SER A 57 0.85 -8.75 -2.87
N ARG A 58 0.46 -9.97 -2.46
CA ARG A 58 -0.40 -10.19 -1.29
C ARG A 58 0.35 -10.07 0.04
N GLY A 59 1.64 -10.38 0.04
CA GLY A 59 2.47 -10.38 1.25
C GLY A 59 2.96 -9.00 1.65
N LEU A 60 3.08 -8.07 0.71
CA LEU A 60 3.54 -6.72 1.00
C LEU A 60 2.44 -5.85 1.62
N ARG A 61 2.77 -5.15 2.68
CA ARG A 61 1.90 -4.19 3.38
C ARG A 61 2.10 -2.79 2.81
N THR A 62 1.58 -2.60 1.60
CA THR A 62 1.68 -1.35 0.85
C THR A 62 0.37 -1.09 0.10
N GLY A 63 0.05 0.17 -0.15
CA GLY A 63 -1.20 0.57 -0.77
C GLY A 63 -1.28 0.21 -2.24
N SER A 64 -0.16 0.21 -2.95
CA SER A 64 -0.10 -0.17 -4.37
C SER A 64 1.04 -1.14 -4.62
N VAL A 65 0.79 -2.16 -5.45
CA VAL A 65 1.81 -3.07 -5.96
C VAL A 65 1.68 -3.17 -7.47
N TRP A 66 2.75 -2.85 -8.17
CA TRP A 66 2.85 -3.01 -9.61
C TRP A 66 3.65 -4.27 -9.94
N VAL A 67 3.17 -5.06 -10.88
CA VAL A 67 3.85 -6.27 -11.35
C VAL A 67 4.29 -6.08 -12.79
N ASN A 68 5.59 -6.19 -13.03
CA ASN A 68 6.25 -5.99 -14.34
C ASN A 68 5.98 -4.61 -14.98
N CYS A 69 5.60 -3.64 -14.15
CA CYS A 69 5.44 -2.23 -14.49
C CYS A 69 5.69 -1.39 -13.22
N TYR A 70 5.69 -0.07 -13.35
CA TYR A 70 5.79 0.82 -12.18
C TYR A 70 5.12 2.16 -12.46
N GLN A 71 4.47 2.73 -11.45
CA GLN A 71 3.78 4.02 -11.51
C GLN A 71 2.69 4.13 -12.59
N VAL A 72 2.12 3.03 -13.03
CA VAL A 72 0.91 3.06 -13.86
C VAL A 72 -0.25 3.47 -12.95
N MET A 73 -0.95 4.54 -13.32
CA MET A 73 -2.06 5.11 -12.54
C MET A 73 -3.32 5.12 -13.41
N ASP A 74 -4.47 4.90 -12.76
CA ASP A 74 -5.79 4.99 -13.38
C ASP A 74 -6.76 5.62 -12.39
N ALA A 75 -7.59 6.55 -12.85
CA ALA A 75 -8.56 7.24 -12.02
C ALA A 75 -9.63 6.31 -11.40
N ALA A 76 -9.82 5.13 -11.97
CA ALA A 76 -10.74 4.12 -11.44
C ALA A 76 -10.11 3.20 -10.38
N VAL A 77 -8.80 3.32 -10.15
CA VAL A 77 -8.07 2.46 -9.20
C VAL A 77 -7.64 3.29 -7.99
N PRO A 78 -8.00 2.87 -6.76
CA PRO A 78 -7.65 3.64 -5.57
C PRO A 78 -6.13 3.66 -5.35
N PHE A 79 -5.62 4.83 -4.96
CA PHE A 79 -4.23 5.07 -4.62
C PHE A 79 -4.11 5.62 -3.19
N GLY A 80 -3.17 5.14 -2.43
CA GLY A 80 -2.91 5.64 -1.07
C GLY A 80 -1.95 4.75 -0.30
N GLY A 81 -1.51 5.22 0.85
CA GLY A 81 -0.49 4.59 1.66
C GLY A 81 -1.02 3.66 2.75
N TYR A 82 -0.12 2.84 3.26
CA TYR A 82 -0.23 2.12 4.52
C TYR A 82 0.76 2.71 5.52
N LYS A 83 0.58 2.44 6.80
CA LYS A 83 1.51 2.82 7.86
C LYS A 83 1.77 4.34 7.86
N MET A 84 3.03 4.76 7.97
CA MET A 84 3.41 6.18 7.98
C MET A 84 3.28 6.87 6.61
N SER A 85 3.03 6.14 5.53
CA SER A 85 2.72 6.73 4.23
C SER A 85 1.30 7.32 4.16
N GLY A 86 0.52 7.23 5.22
CA GLY A 86 -0.77 7.89 5.38
C GLY A 86 -1.96 6.94 5.36
N TYR A 87 -3.14 7.53 5.49
CA TYR A 87 -4.45 6.86 5.45
C TYR A 87 -5.32 7.54 4.39
N GLY A 88 -6.48 6.95 4.12
CA GLY A 88 -7.36 7.40 3.04
C GLY A 88 -6.95 6.85 1.68
N ARG A 89 -7.76 7.11 0.68
CA ARG A 89 -7.49 6.75 -0.71
C ARG A 89 -7.90 7.89 -1.63
N GLU A 90 -7.05 8.12 -2.63
CA GLU A 90 -7.38 8.96 -3.79
C GLU A 90 -7.80 8.05 -4.94
N SER A 91 -8.58 8.57 -5.87
CA SER A 91 -9.12 7.81 -7.01
C SER A 91 -9.99 6.62 -6.61
N GLY A 92 -10.56 5.92 -7.59
CA GLY A 92 -11.50 4.85 -7.33
C GLY A 92 -12.80 5.33 -6.68
N THR A 93 -13.70 4.40 -6.39
CA THR A 93 -14.96 4.66 -5.67
C THR A 93 -14.70 4.95 -4.19
N GLU A 94 -13.65 4.40 -3.63
CA GLU A 94 -13.24 4.55 -2.23
C GLU A 94 -12.93 6.00 -1.86
N HIS A 95 -12.48 6.80 -2.82
CA HIS A 95 -12.24 8.23 -2.62
C HIS A 95 -13.52 9.02 -2.29
N MET A 96 -14.67 8.56 -2.76
CA MET A 96 -15.95 9.19 -2.46
C MET A 96 -16.27 9.18 -0.97
N ASP A 97 -15.88 8.12 -0.26
CA ASP A 97 -16.14 7.96 1.16
C ASP A 97 -15.42 9.01 2.02
N GLU A 98 -14.30 9.53 1.55
CA GLU A 98 -13.54 10.60 2.24
C GLU A 98 -14.30 11.94 2.28
N TYR A 99 -15.27 12.15 1.39
CA TYR A 99 -16.10 13.36 1.33
C TYR A 99 -17.49 13.15 1.92
N LEU A 100 -17.83 11.96 2.36
CA LEU A 100 -19.14 11.60 2.87
C LEU A 100 -19.10 11.35 4.38
N GLN A 101 -20.24 11.60 5.01
CA GLN A 101 -20.44 11.25 6.42
C GLN A 101 -21.64 10.34 6.56
N THR A 102 -21.46 9.22 7.23
CA THR A 102 -22.54 8.30 7.55
C THR A 102 -23.45 8.89 8.62
N LYS A 103 -24.77 8.94 8.34
CA LYS A 103 -25.80 9.34 9.29
C LYS A 103 -26.82 8.21 9.47
N ALA A 104 -27.02 7.77 10.69
CA ALA A 104 -28.11 6.87 11.05
C ALA A 104 -29.34 7.68 11.47
N VAL A 105 -30.52 7.36 10.91
CA VAL A 105 -31.81 7.99 11.28
C VAL A 105 -32.76 6.91 11.74
N TRP A 106 -33.22 7.03 12.96
CA TRP A 106 -34.20 6.14 13.55
C TRP A 106 -35.54 6.88 13.65
N LEU A 107 -36.56 6.40 12.94
CA LEU A 107 -37.90 6.93 13.02
C LEU A 107 -38.81 5.88 13.69
N LYS A 108 -39.38 6.27 14.83
CA LYS A 108 -40.47 5.50 15.46
C LYS A 108 -41.78 6.20 15.13
N ASN A 109 -42.61 5.55 14.32
CA ASN A 109 -43.96 6.00 14.07
C ASN A 109 -44.84 5.67 15.30
N PRO A 110 -45.31 6.65 16.09
CA PRO A 110 -46.27 6.36 17.12
C PRO A 110 -47.57 5.83 16.47
N PRO A 111 -48.33 4.96 17.12
CA PRO A 111 -49.63 4.53 16.61
C PRO A 111 -50.52 5.78 16.46
N ILE A 112 -51.09 5.93 15.26
CA ILE A 112 -52.10 6.97 15.01
C ILE A 112 -53.27 6.64 15.94
N ARG A 113 -53.52 7.49 16.93
CA ARG A 113 -54.79 7.43 17.71
C ARG A 113 -55.85 8.11 16.86
N LEU A 114 -56.74 7.31 16.27
CA LEU A 114 -57.98 7.77 15.68
C LEU A 114 -58.95 8.21 16.80
#